data_bd715db090a132f55e28325e95226720
#
_entry.id   bd715db090a132f55e28325e95226720
#
_cell.length_a   1.000
_cell.length_b   1.000
_cell.length_c   1.000
_cell.angle_alpha   90.00
_cell.angle_beta   90.00
_cell.angle_gamma   90.00
#
_symmetry.space_group_name_H-M   'P 1'
#
loop_
_entity.id
_entity.type
_entity.pdbx_description
1 polymer ?
#
loop_
_entity_poly.entity_id
_entity_poly.type
_entity_poly.pdbx_seq_one_letter_code
_entity_poly.pdbx_strand_id
1 'polypeptide(L)'
;MGGMCYSALVRQNIAWLAKRYGAEIAWEVFQDLFRRRIDDSDIQFSRALDVYVMQMADPAARQSQVYIEQYRSNRARAWEQELFKQRKRLVDAQRKLQVKETKAARNDERIATEKVAILTGKLTGLRSEQLQQDDTRIFPKKYFVPVVVNDGDRLVVRPMRYLCRLPGYPASFDQRFEGCYNARRDNLNGFWSSVYGKSHGIMVIDSFFENVSRHLYEKRALASGERESNVVLHFNPDSGAPMAIACVWSHWTQAGEPDLDSFAAITDEPPVEVRATGHTRCVIALKDANVGTWLTPARTSKERLEEILSDRERPHYEHRIAA
;
A
#
# COMPACT_ATOMS: atom_id res chain seq x y z
N MET A 1 -14.50 -16.67 -1.97
CA MET A 1 -13.67 -15.73 -2.75
C MET A 1 -12.27 -15.83 -2.19
N GLY A 2 -11.30 -16.36 -2.96
CA GLY A 2 -9.92 -16.53 -2.50
C GLY A 2 -9.33 -15.16 -2.13
N GLY A 3 -8.77 -15.04 -0.93
CA GLY A 3 -8.11 -13.84 -0.45
C GLY A 3 -7.02 -13.39 -1.41
N MET A 4 -6.95 -12.12 -1.67
CA MET A 4 -5.88 -11.45 -2.42
C MET A 4 -4.94 -10.80 -1.40
N CYS A 5 -3.67 -10.61 -1.74
CA CYS A 5 -2.68 -9.97 -0.87
C CYS A 5 -3.26 -8.70 -0.24
N TYR A 6 -3.39 -8.70 1.10
CA TYR A 6 -4.18 -7.71 1.82
C TYR A 6 -3.43 -6.39 2.03
N SER A 7 -2.14 -6.46 2.35
CA SER A 7 -1.27 -5.28 2.52
C SER A 7 0.21 -5.71 2.58
N ALA A 8 1.13 -4.75 2.47
CA ALA A 8 2.57 -5.01 2.56
C ALA A 8 3.30 -3.88 3.31
N LEU A 9 4.44 -4.20 3.93
CA LEU A 9 5.42 -3.21 4.37
C LEU A 9 6.28 -2.82 3.18
N VAL A 10 5.98 -1.69 2.57
CA VAL A 10 6.62 -1.22 1.34
C VAL A 10 7.77 -0.29 1.68
N ARG A 11 8.92 -0.48 1.03
CA ARG A 11 10.08 0.42 1.15
C ARG A 11 9.73 1.82 0.63
N GLN A 12 9.73 2.80 1.53
CA GLN A 12 9.33 4.17 1.26
C GLN A 12 10.51 5.13 1.08
N ASN A 13 11.74 4.67 1.36
CA ASN A 13 12.94 5.48 1.19
C ASN A 13 13.32 5.54 -0.30
N ILE A 14 12.84 6.60 -0.98
CA ILE A 14 13.05 6.80 -2.42
C ILE A 14 14.51 7.03 -2.78
N ALA A 15 15.31 7.63 -1.90
CA ALA A 15 16.75 7.80 -2.12
C ALA A 15 17.47 6.43 -2.10
N TRP A 16 17.08 5.55 -1.18
CA TRP A 16 17.60 4.19 -1.14
C TRP A 16 17.24 3.41 -2.41
N LEU A 17 15.97 3.51 -2.88
CA LEU A 17 15.52 2.88 -4.11
C LEU A 17 16.31 3.40 -5.33
N ALA A 18 16.46 4.72 -5.44
CA ALA A 18 17.21 5.35 -6.50
C ALA A 18 18.68 4.85 -6.54
N LYS A 19 19.34 4.81 -5.39
CA LYS A 19 20.71 4.30 -5.25
C LYS A 19 20.82 2.81 -5.57
N ARG A 20 19.89 2.00 -5.06
CA ARG A 20 19.91 0.52 -5.21
C ARG A 20 19.77 0.07 -6.67
N TYR A 21 18.95 0.77 -7.42
CA TYR A 21 18.62 0.39 -8.80
C TYR A 21 19.25 1.30 -9.87
N GLY A 22 20.05 2.29 -9.47
CA GLY A 22 20.61 3.28 -10.38
C GLY A 22 19.53 4.10 -11.08
N ALA A 23 18.45 4.41 -10.36
CA ALA A 23 17.27 5.11 -10.87
C ALA A 23 17.27 6.58 -10.49
N GLU A 24 16.69 7.43 -11.32
CA GLU A 24 16.37 8.81 -10.98
C GLU A 24 15.05 8.88 -10.19
N ILE A 25 14.83 9.97 -9.45
CA ILE A 25 13.55 10.21 -8.77
C ILE A 25 12.69 11.11 -9.66
N ALA A 26 11.47 10.67 -9.99
CA ALA A 26 10.52 11.44 -10.78
C ALA A 26 9.88 12.57 -9.96
N TRP A 27 10.70 13.57 -9.59
CA TRP A 27 10.28 14.65 -8.67
C TRP A 27 9.04 15.40 -9.14
N GLU A 28 8.87 15.64 -10.43
CA GLU A 28 7.69 16.35 -10.97
C GLU A 28 6.39 15.61 -10.63
N VAL A 29 6.40 14.27 -10.74
CA VAL A 29 5.24 13.43 -10.42
C VAL A 29 4.98 13.42 -8.91
N PHE A 30 6.04 13.30 -8.09
CA PHE A 30 5.91 13.41 -6.63
C PHE A 30 5.34 14.77 -6.20
N GLN A 31 5.86 15.85 -6.76
CA GLN A 31 5.43 17.22 -6.45
C GLN A 31 3.96 17.44 -6.82
N ASP A 32 3.52 17.00 -8.01
CA ASP A 32 2.12 17.12 -8.40
C ASP A 32 1.19 16.38 -7.45
N LEU A 33 1.51 15.13 -7.12
CA LEU A 33 0.70 14.31 -6.21
C LEU A 33 0.72 14.86 -4.77
N PHE A 34 1.86 15.35 -4.25
CA PHE A 34 1.91 15.98 -2.94
C PHE A 34 1.08 17.27 -2.89
N ARG A 35 1.11 18.07 -3.96
CA ARG A 35 0.27 19.26 -4.10
C ARG A 35 -1.21 18.89 -4.11
N ARG A 36 -1.61 17.96 -4.97
CA ARG A 36 -3.01 17.52 -5.11
C ARG A 36 -3.57 16.91 -3.82
N ARG A 37 -2.75 16.14 -3.09
CA ARG A 37 -3.14 15.52 -1.80
C ARG A 37 -3.63 16.54 -0.76
N ILE A 38 -3.26 17.80 -0.86
CA ILE A 38 -3.68 18.83 0.11
C ILE A 38 -5.20 18.92 0.14
N ASP A 39 -5.85 18.84 -1.03
CA ASP A 39 -7.29 18.99 -1.21
C ASP A 39 -8.00 17.67 -1.57
N ASP A 40 -7.27 16.68 -2.07
CA ASP A 40 -7.79 15.37 -2.49
C ASP A 40 -7.49 14.28 -1.46
N SER A 41 -8.52 13.82 -0.76
CA SER A 41 -8.42 12.76 0.25
C SER A 41 -8.20 11.35 -0.34
N ASP A 42 -8.35 11.17 -1.65
CA ASP A 42 -8.14 9.90 -2.33
C ASP A 42 -6.67 9.67 -2.70
N ILE A 43 -5.84 10.71 -2.61
CA ILE A 43 -4.39 10.60 -2.73
C ILE A 43 -3.80 10.38 -1.34
N GLN A 44 -3.32 9.16 -1.07
CA GLN A 44 -2.72 8.79 0.20
C GLN A 44 -1.27 8.34 0.01
N PHE A 45 -0.39 8.87 0.85
CA PHE A 45 0.97 8.39 1.00
C PHE A 45 1.17 7.83 2.41
N SER A 46 2.12 6.93 2.56
CA SER A 46 2.54 6.47 3.87
C SER A 46 3.20 7.61 4.65
N ARG A 47 3.05 7.56 5.98
CA ARG A 47 3.78 8.50 6.84
C ARG A 47 5.29 8.37 6.68
N ALA A 48 5.78 7.15 6.44
CA ALA A 48 7.19 6.90 6.22
C ALA A 48 7.74 7.64 4.98
N LEU A 49 6.99 7.68 3.87
CA LEU A 49 7.40 8.44 2.69
C LEU A 49 7.54 9.93 3.01
N ASP A 50 6.55 10.50 3.71
CA ASP A 50 6.61 11.91 4.14
C ASP A 50 7.85 12.19 4.99
N VAL A 51 8.17 11.32 5.95
CA VAL A 51 9.35 11.49 6.81
C VAL A 51 10.63 11.40 6.00
N TYR A 52 10.77 10.41 5.12
CA TYR A 52 11.97 10.27 4.28
C TYR A 52 12.17 11.48 3.35
N VAL A 53 11.11 11.96 2.71
CA VAL A 53 11.20 13.15 1.84
C VAL A 53 11.57 14.41 2.64
N MET A 54 10.99 14.58 3.84
CA MET A 54 11.34 15.72 4.72
C MET A 54 12.80 15.71 5.18
N GLN A 55 13.43 14.55 5.29
CA GLN A 55 14.82 14.39 5.71
C GLN A 55 15.82 14.50 4.54
N MET A 56 15.36 14.58 3.30
CA MET A 56 16.25 14.68 2.13
C MET A 56 16.90 16.06 2.02
N ALA A 57 18.22 16.07 1.85
CA ALA A 57 18.97 17.29 1.57
C ALA A 57 18.94 17.70 0.09
N ASP A 58 18.34 16.87 -0.78
CA ASP A 58 18.26 17.13 -2.22
C ASP A 58 17.45 18.41 -2.51
N PRO A 59 18.01 19.39 -3.23
CA PRO A 59 17.28 20.59 -3.62
C PRO A 59 15.98 20.31 -4.39
N ALA A 60 15.90 19.23 -5.16
CA ALA A 60 14.71 18.84 -5.89
C ALA A 60 13.56 18.39 -4.97
N ALA A 61 13.85 17.96 -3.73
CA ALA A 61 12.85 17.60 -2.74
C ALA A 61 12.13 18.81 -2.11
N ARG A 62 12.71 20.00 -2.17
CA ARG A 62 12.22 21.20 -1.41
C ARG A 62 10.75 21.52 -1.67
N GLN A 63 10.32 21.47 -2.91
CA GLN A 63 8.93 21.78 -3.23
C GLN A 63 7.98 20.73 -2.65
N SER A 64 8.36 19.44 -2.68
CA SER A 64 7.62 18.35 -2.03
C SER A 64 7.55 18.54 -0.52
N GLN A 65 8.64 18.95 0.12
CA GLN A 65 8.69 19.25 1.56
C GLN A 65 7.70 20.35 1.96
N VAL A 66 7.60 21.42 1.17
CA VAL A 66 6.61 22.50 1.39
C VAL A 66 5.18 21.95 1.33
N TYR A 67 4.84 21.12 0.34
CA TYR A 67 3.51 20.54 0.22
C TYR A 67 3.20 19.55 1.35
N ILE A 68 4.19 18.77 1.80
CA ILE A 68 4.04 17.86 2.95
C ILE A 68 3.76 18.67 4.23
N GLU A 69 4.49 19.76 4.48
CA GLU A 69 4.25 20.62 5.63
C GLU A 69 2.86 21.26 5.60
N GLN A 70 2.44 21.76 4.45
CA GLN A 70 1.10 22.32 4.27
C GLN A 70 0.02 21.28 4.55
N TYR A 71 0.16 20.08 4.00
CA TYR A 71 -0.75 18.96 4.26
C TYR A 71 -0.80 18.61 5.76
N ARG A 72 0.37 18.48 6.42
CA ARG A 72 0.47 18.18 7.85
C ARG A 72 -0.19 19.27 8.70
N SER A 73 0.05 20.52 8.37
CA SER A 73 -0.54 21.68 9.06
C SER A 73 -2.07 21.70 8.95
N ASN A 74 -2.60 21.46 7.75
CA ASN A 74 -4.04 21.40 7.52
C ASN A 74 -4.69 20.23 8.28
N ARG A 75 -4.04 19.05 8.28
CA ARG A 75 -4.51 17.87 9.04
C ARG A 75 -4.45 18.08 10.55
N ALA A 76 -3.37 18.66 11.06
CA ALA A 76 -3.24 18.97 12.47
C ALA A 76 -4.37 19.90 12.93
N ARG A 77 -4.62 20.99 12.21
CA ARG A 77 -5.69 21.94 12.51
C ARG A 77 -7.08 21.27 12.52
N ALA A 78 -7.38 20.44 11.52
CA ALA A 78 -8.65 19.73 11.46
C ALA A 78 -8.81 18.74 12.63
N TRP A 79 -7.76 17.99 12.98
CA TRP A 79 -7.81 17.04 14.09
C TRP A 79 -7.83 17.73 15.46
N GLU A 80 -7.16 18.86 15.62
CA GLU A 80 -7.24 19.69 16.85
C GLU A 80 -8.65 20.21 17.07
N GLN A 81 -9.32 20.71 16.02
CA GLN A 81 -10.71 21.15 16.10
C GLN A 81 -11.65 19.98 16.49
N GLU A 82 -11.48 18.82 15.88
CA GLU A 82 -12.29 17.65 16.21
C GLU A 82 -11.98 17.14 17.62
N LEU A 83 -10.70 17.12 18.03
CA LEU A 83 -10.29 16.75 19.39
C LEU A 83 -10.95 17.65 20.44
N PHE A 84 -11.01 18.96 20.20
CA PHE A 84 -11.70 19.90 21.08
C PHE A 84 -13.19 19.55 21.21
N LYS A 85 -13.87 19.27 20.10
CA LYS A 85 -15.29 18.84 20.12
C LYS A 85 -15.49 17.55 20.92
N GLN A 86 -14.62 16.55 20.70
CA GLN A 86 -14.75 15.27 21.40
C GLN A 86 -14.41 15.38 22.89
N ARG A 87 -13.45 16.20 23.29
CA ARG A 87 -13.17 16.50 24.71
C ARG A 87 -14.36 17.16 25.40
N LYS A 88 -15.00 18.14 24.76
CA LYS A 88 -16.22 18.76 25.26
C LYS A 88 -17.33 17.72 25.44
N ARG A 89 -17.58 16.89 24.43
CA ARG A 89 -18.57 15.80 24.48
C ARG A 89 -18.31 14.84 25.65
N LEU A 90 -17.04 14.50 25.89
CA LEU A 90 -16.63 13.62 26.99
C LEU A 90 -16.98 14.25 28.35
N VAL A 91 -16.59 15.52 28.56
CA VAL A 91 -16.90 16.24 29.83
C VAL A 91 -18.40 16.35 30.04
N ASP A 92 -19.17 16.65 28.99
CA ASP A 92 -20.64 16.77 29.12
C ASP A 92 -21.29 15.41 29.40
N ALA A 93 -20.79 14.31 28.83
CA ALA A 93 -21.25 12.96 29.16
C ALA A 93 -20.92 12.57 30.58
N GLN A 94 -19.72 12.85 31.07
CA GLN A 94 -19.30 12.60 32.45
C GLN A 94 -20.15 13.37 33.48
N ARG A 95 -20.45 14.66 33.21
CA ARG A 95 -21.35 15.46 34.05
C ARG A 95 -22.75 14.84 34.12
N LYS A 96 -23.31 14.39 33.00
CA LYS A 96 -24.62 13.72 32.97
C LYS A 96 -24.61 12.44 33.80
N LEU A 97 -23.55 11.66 33.71
CA LEU A 97 -23.40 10.41 34.48
C LEU A 97 -23.31 10.65 35.99
N GLN A 98 -22.72 11.78 36.43
CA GLN A 98 -22.69 12.17 37.84
C GLN A 98 -24.08 12.48 38.39
N VAL A 99 -25.00 12.99 37.55
CA VAL A 99 -26.37 13.32 37.95
C VAL A 99 -27.29 12.11 37.83
N LYS A 100 -27.24 11.40 36.74
CA LYS A 100 -28.04 10.20 36.46
C LYS A 100 -27.36 9.31 35.45
N GLU A 101 -27.20 8.06 35.81
CA GLU A 101 -26.68 7.06 34.89
C GLU A 101 -27.73 6.69 33.83
N THR A 102 -27.39 6.91 32.56
CA THR A 102 -28.21 6.52 31.41
C THR A 102 -27.36 5.78 30.36
N LYS A 103 -27.97 4.84 29.64
CA LYS A 103 -27.29 4.13 28.54
C LYS A 103 -26.74 5.10 27.49
N ALA A 104 -27.46 6.18 27.19
CA ALA A 104 -27.02 7.19 26.21
C ALA A 104 -25.75 7.92 26.70
N ALA A 105 -25.72 8.38 27.97
CA ALA A 105 -24.55 9.07 28.51
C ALA A 105 -23.33 8.15 28.62
N ARG A 106 -23.50 6.86 28.99
CA ARG A 106 -22.41 5.87 28.95
C ARG A 106 -21.86 5.64 27.54
N ASN A 107 -22.75 5.52 26.53
CA ASN A 107 -22.32 5.34 25.16
C ASN A 107 -21.61 6.59 24.62
N ASP A 108 -22.08 7.79 24.96
CA ASP A 108 -21.43 9.05 24.61
C ASP A 108 -20.03 9.15 25.23
N GLU A 109 -19.87 8.81 26.51
CA GLU A 109 -18.58 8.76 27.19
C GLU A 109 -17.61 7.80 26.50
N ARG A 110 -18.05 6.56 26.25
CA ARG A 110 -17.23 5.54 25.59
C ARG A 110 -16.74 6.00 24.21
N ILE A 111 -17.68 6.49 23.36
CA ILE A 111 -17.33 6.94 21.99
C ILE A 111 -16.40 8.15 22.03
N ALA A 112 -16.67 9.12 22.92
CA ALA A 112 -15.83 10.32 23.04
C ALA A 112 -14.43 9.98 23.56
N THR A 113 -14.31 9.09 24.54
CA THR A 113 -13.01 8.61 25.07
C THR A 113 -12.18 7.94 23.96
N GLU A 114 -12.79 7.03 23.21
CA GLU A 114 -12.13 6.36 22.10
C GLU A 114 -11.66 7.35 21.02
N LYS A 115 -12.53 8.29 20.62
CA LYS A 115 -12.17 9.32 19.64
C LYS A 115 -11.08 10.26 20.12
N VAL A 116 -11.08 10.66 21.40
CA VAL A 116 -10.02 11.48 21.99
C VAL A 116 -8.68 10.75 21.92
N ALA A 117 -8.64 9.46 22.30
CA ALA A 117 -7.42 8.66 22.23
C ALA A 117 -6.89 8.54 20.79
N ILE A 118 -7.75 8.21 19.82
CA ILE A 118 -7.40 8.11 18.40
C ILE A 118 -6.84 9.43 17.85
N LEU A 119 -7.52 10.56 18.11
CA LEU A 119 -7.09 11.87 17.60
C LEU A 119 -5.79 12.34 18.24
N THR A 120 -5.60 12.08 19.53
CA THR A 120 -4.33 12.37 20.22
C THR A 120 -3.19 11.56 19.61
N GLY A 121 -3.39 10.25 19.39
CA GLY A 121 -2.40 9.40 18.72
C GLY A 121 -2.07 9.87 17.31
N LYS A 122 -3.08 10.25 16.52
CA LYS A 122 -2.88 10.82 15.17
C LYS A 122 -2.06 12.12 15.18
N LEU A 123 -2.35 13.04 16.11
CA LEU A 123 -1.59 14.30 16.25
C LEU A 123 -0.14 14.04 16.68
N THR A 124 0.08 13.13 17.62
CA THR A 124 1.43 12.73 18.04
C THR A 124 2.19 12.09 16.87
N GLY A 125 1.57 11.16 16.17
CA GLY A 125 2.18 10.51 14.99
C GLY A 125 2.51 11.50 13.88
N LEU A 126 1.63 12.47 13.60
CA LEU A 126 1.86 13.48 12.55
C LEU A 126 3.10 14.35 12.83
N ARG A 127 3.39 14.62 14.10
CA ARG A 127 4.51 15.46 14.56
C ARG A 127 5.80 14.70 14.82
N SER A 128 5.74 13.39 14.96
CA SER A 128 6.90 12.55 15.25
C SER A 128 7.72 12.30 13.97
N GLU A 129 9.04 12.36 14.08
CA GLU A 129 9.96 11.90 13.04
C GLU A 129 10.37 10.43 13.20
N GLN A 130 10.05 9.83 14.35
CA GLN A 130 10.31 8.42 14.60
C GLN A 130 9.31 7.56 13.85
N LEU A 131 9.82 6.66 13.02
CA LEU A 131 9.01 5.71 12.28
C LEU A 131 8.72 4.46 13.11
N GLN A 132 7.48 4.01 13.04
CA GLN A 132 7.05 2.70 13.49
C GLN A 132 6.97 1.75 12.28
N GLN A 133 7.01 0.46 12.50
CA GLN A 133 6.94 -0.54 11.43
C GLN A 133 5.68 -0.34 10.55
N ASP A 134 4.54 -0.07 11.16
CA ASP A 134 3.28 0.12 10.45
C ASP A 134 3.21 1.42 9.62
N ASP A 135 4.13 2.36 9.83
CA ASP A 135 4.19 3.57 8.99
C ASP A 135 4.56 3.29 7.53
N THR A 136 5.11 2.11 7.24
CA THR A 136 5.40 1.62 5.89
C THR A 136 4.33 0.69 5.35
N ARG A 137 3.30 0.37 6.15
CA ARG A 137 2.23 -0.53 5.75
C ARG A 137 1.29 0.11 4.75
N ILE A 138 1.16 -0.51 3.59
CA ILE A 138 0.36 -0.02 2.48
C ILE A 138 -0.81 -0.96 2.24
N PHE A 139 -1.98 -0.35 2.08
CA PHE A 139 -3.21 -1.02 1.64
C PHE A 139 -3.52 -0.64 0.19
N PRO A 140 -4.06 -1.56 -0.62
CA PRO A 140 -4.47 -1.26 -1.99
C PRO A 140 -5.54 -0.16 -2.06
N LYS A 141 -5.78 0.36 -3.26
CA LYS A 141 -6.81 1.31 -3.72
C LYS A 141 -6.40 2.78 -3.68
N LYS A 142 -6.03 3.34 -2.53
CA LYS A 142 -5.82 4.80 -2.37
C LYS A 142 -4.36 5.19 -2.21
N TYR A 143 -3.51 4.24 -1.80
CA TYR A 143 -2.11 4.54 -1.56
C TYR A 143 -1.31 4.64 -2.86
N PHE A 144 -0.53 5.71 -2.94
CA PHE A 144 0.55 5.84 -3.91
C PHE A 144 1.85 5.41 -3.23
N VAL A 145 2.59 4.55 -3.92
CA VAL A 145 3.84 3.99 -3.42
C VAL A 145 4.96 4.16 -4.44
N PRO A 146 6.22 4.23 -4.01
CA PRO A 146 7.35 4.26 -4.92
C PRO A 146 7.45 2.94 -5.69
N VAL A 147 7.43 3.01 -7.01
CA VAL A 147 7.66 1.89 -7.93
C VAL A 147 8.85 2.24 -8.82
N VAL A 148 9.77 1.30 -9.01
CA VAL A 148 10.86 1.48 -9.97
C VAL A 148 10.39 0.97 -11.33
N VAL A 149 10.49 1.81 -12.34
CA VAL A 149 10.09 1.52 -13.72
C VAL A 149 11.15 1.99 -14.71
N ASN A 150 11.07 1.52 -15.93
CA ASN A 150 11.82 2.08 -17.04
C ASN A 150 10.97 3.15 -17.74
N ASP A 151 11.51 4.37 -17.82
CA ASP A 151 10.93 5.50 -18.56
C ASP A 151 11.84 5.85 -19.73
N GLY A 152 11.62 5.18 -20.85
CA GLY A 152 12.46 5.29 -22.03
C GLY A 152 13.81 4.55 -21.86
N ASP A 153 14.90 5.29 -21.69
CA ASP A 153 16.25 4.73 -21.58
C ASP A 153 16.82 4.78 -20.14
N ARG A 154 16.03 5.20 -19.17
CA ARG A 154 16.45 5.36 -17.77
C ARG A 154 15.48 4.73 -16.78
N LEU A 155 16.01 4.24 -15.68
CA LEU A 155 15.19 3.80 -14.57
C LEU A 155 14.76 5.00 -13.73
N VAL A 156 13.49 5.00 -13.29
CA VAL A 156 12.94 6.05 -12.44
C VAL A 156 12.17 5.46 -11.27
N VAL A 157 12.28 6.09 -10.11
CA VAL A 157 11.41 5.86 -8.96
C VAL A 157 10.21 6.79 -9.11
N ARG A 158 9.03 6.22 -9.34
CA ARG A 158 7.81 6.95 -9.63
C ARG A 158 6.70 6.59 -8.63
N PRO A 159 5.97 7.56 -8.06
CA PRO A 159 4.83 7.27 -7.21
C PRO A 159 3.67 6.78 -8.06
N MET A 160 3.14 5.59 -7.76
CA MET A 160 2.01 4.98 -8.48
C MET A 160 0.95 4.51 -7.52
N ARG A 161 -0.33 4.64 -7.92
CA ARG A 161 -1.45 4.13 -7.14
C ARG A 161 -1.50 2.61 -7.17
N TYR A 162 -1.62 2.01 -6.00
CA TYR A 162 -1.72 0.54 -5.87
C TYR A 162 -3.15 0.06 -6.12
N LEU A 163 -3.62 0.27 -7.32
CA LEU A 163 -4.82 -0.28 -7.96
C LEU A 163 -4.74 0.11 -9.43
N CYS A 164 -4.39 -0.82 -10.30
CA CYS A 164 -4.13 -0.56 -11.70
C CYS A 164 -5.42 -0.28 -12.46
N ARG A 165 -5.51 0.89 -13.09
CA ARG A 165 -6.52 1.21 -14.08
C ARG A 165 -5.91 1.02 -15.46
N LEU A 166 -6.44 0.06 -16.22
CA LEU A 166 -5.91 -0.26 -17.54
C LEU A 166 -6.21 0.84 -18.57
N PRO A 167 -5.36 1.02 -19.59
CA PRO A 167 -5.58 1.99 -20.65
C PRO A 167 -6.92 1.76 -21.38
N GLY A 168 -7.61 2.83 -21.73
CA GLY A 168 -8.88 2.77 -22.47
C GLY A 168 -10.12 2.47 -21.63
N TYR A 169 -10.00 2.21 -20.33
CA TYR A 169 -11.13 2.04 -19.44
C TYR A 169 -11.53 3.36 -18.77
N PRO A 170 -12.83 3.59 -18.48
CA PRO A 170 -13.28 4.82 -17.80
C PRO A 170 -12.86 4.82 -16.30
N ALA A 171 -12.92 5.99 -15.66
CA ALA A 171 -12.58 6.13 -14.23
C ALA A 171 -13.44 5.22 -13.31
N SER A 172 -14.68 4.93 -13.70
CA SER A 172 -15.58 3.98 -12.98
C SER A 172 -15.10 2.52 -12.98
N PHE A 173 -14.07 2.19 -13.79
CA PHE A 173 -13.44 0.87 -13.80
C PHE A 173 -12.99 0.44 -12.39
N ASP A 174 -12.45 1.36 -11.59
CA ASP A 174 -11.94 1.08 -10.25
C ASP A 174 -13.01 0.53 -9.31
N GLN A 175 -14.26 0.99 -9.45
CA GLN A 175 -15.37 0.53 -8.63
C GLN A 175 -15.84 -0.88 -9.05
N ARG A 176 -15.75 -1.18 -10.35
CA ARG A 176 -16.16 -2.47 -10.90
C ARG A 176 -15.10 -3.55 -10.72
N PHE A 177 -13.83 -3.17 -10.74
CA PHE A 177 -12.68 -4.09 -10.69
C PHE A 177 -11.76 -3.79 -9.51
N GLU A 178 -12.34 -3.80 -8.31
CA GLU A 178 -11.64 -3.50 -7.05
C GLU A 178 -10.42 -4.39 -6.75
N GLY A 179 -10.31 -5.54 -7.42
CA GLY A 179 -9.20 -6.49 -7.29
C GLY A 179 -8.00 -6.21 -8.18
N CYS A 180 -8.04 -5.19 -9.05
CA CYS A 180 -6.95 -4.87 -9.97
C CYS A 180 -5.67 -4.30 -9.32
N TYR A 181 -5.47 -4.54 -8.03
CA TYR A 181 -4.17 -4.36 -7.38
C TYR A 181 -3.30 -5.62 -7.43
N ASN A 182 -3.87 -6.77 -7.82
CA ASN A 182 -3.15 -8.02 -8.05
C ASN A 182 -3.36 -8.51 -9.49
N ALA A 183 -2.28 -8.66 -10.24
CA ALA A 183 -2.27 -9.25 -11.56
C ALA A 183 -1.96 -10.76 -11.46
N ARG A 184 -2.96 -11.60 -11.73
CA ARG A 184 -2.75 -13.05 -11.72
C ARG A 184 -1.86 -13.46 -12.88
N ARG A 185 -0.82 -14.24 -12.62
CA ARG A 185 0.10 -14.76 -13.64
C ARG A 185 -0.62 -15.50 -14.76
N ASP A 186 -1.58 -16.35 -14.41
CA ASP A 186 -2.39 -17.14 -15.35
C ASP A 186 -3.28 -16.29 -16.28
N ASN A 187 -3.39 -14.98 -16.02
CA ASN A 187 -4.20 -14.04 -16.81
C ASN A 187 -3.39 -12.87 -17.39
N LEU A 188 -2.07 -12.95 -17.37
CA LEU A 188 -1.20 -11.88 -17.89
C LEU A 188 -1.36 -11.69 -19.41
N ASN A 189 -1.47 -12.78 -20.16
CA ASN A 189 -1.70 -12.77 -21.60
C ASN A 189 -3.16 -12.52 -22.00
N GLY A 190 -4.09 -12.53 -21.05
CA GLY A 190 -5.51 -12.22 -21.23
C GLY A 190 -5.83 -10.78 -20.82
N PHE A 191 -6.43 -10.64 -19.63
CA PHE A 191 -6.89 -9.35 -19.09
C PHE A 191 -5.79 -8.28 -18.99
N TRP A 192 -4.55 -8.68 -18.68
CA TRP A 192 -3.41 -7.78 -18.50
C TRP A 192 -2.57 -7.55 -19.77
N SER A 193 -3.00 -8.09 -20.92
CA SER A 193 -2.24 -8.04 -22.18
C SER A 193 -1.98 -6.62 -22.71
N SER A 194 -2.76 -5.63 -22.26
CA SER A 194 -2.53 -4.22 -22.62
C SER A 194 -1.27 -3.64 -21.96
N VAL A 195 -0.81 -4.21 -20.82
CA VAL A 195 0.34 -3.73 -20.03
C VAL A 195 1.45 -4.79 -19.89
N TYR A 196 1.12 -6.10 -19.87
CA TYR A 196 2.12 -7.16 -19.78
C TYR A 196 2.96 -7.24 -21.06
N GLY A 197 4.29 -7.33 -20.89
CA GLY A 197 5.26 -7.25 -21.99
C GLY A 197 5.50 -5.83 -22.51
N LYS A 198 4.93 -4.80 -21.88
CA LYS A 198 5.05 -3.40 -22.28
C LYS A 198 5.45 -2.47 -21.15
N SER A 199 4.74 -2.56 -20.00
CA SER A 199 4.90 -1.64 -18.89
C SER A 199 5.09 -2.45 -17.60
N HIS A 200 6.36 -2.69 -17.27
CA HIS A 200 6.77 -3.45 -16.10
C HIS A 200 7.42 -2.55 -15.06
N GLY A 201 7.26 -2.93 -13.79
CA GLY A 201 7.87 -2.24 -12.66
C GLY A 201 8.20 -3.20 -11.54
N ILE A 202 8.83 -2.69 -10.51
CA ILE A 202 9.03 -3.39 -9.25
C ILE A 202 8.59 -2.52 -8.08
N MET A 203 7.85 -3.13 -7.15
CA MET A 203 7.59 -2.61 -5.82
C MET A 203 8.48 -3.36 -4.82
N VAL A 204 9.23 -2.64 -3.98
CA VAL A 204 10.10 -3.28 -3.01
C VAL A 204 9.40 -3.35 -1.66
N ILE A 205 9.30 -4.56 -1.10
CA ILE A 205 8.63 -4.81 0.18
C ILE A 205 9.57 -5.53 1.14
N ASP A 206 9.35 -5.32 2.44
CA ASP A 206 10.05 -6.07 3.50
C ASP A 206 9.27 -7.33 3.91
N SER A 207 7.93 -7.25 3.88
CA SER A 207 7.02 -8.33 4.26
C SER A 207 5.61 -8.04 3.75
N PHE A 208 4.73 -9.01 3.84
CA PHE A 208 3.33 -8.86 3.40
C PHE A 208 2.34 -9.49 4.39
N PHE A 209 1.08 -9.10 4.24
CA PHE A 209 0.00 -9.57 5.09
C PHE A 209 -1.08 -10.20 4.23
N GLU A 210 -1.65 -11.30 4.74
CA GLU A 210 -2.76 -11.99 4.12
C GLU A 210 -3.94 -12.13 5.07
N ASN A 211 -5.12 -11.98 4.51
CA ASN A 211 -6.36 -12.18 5.24
C ASN A 211 -6.89 -13.58 4.94
N VAL A 212 -6.86 -14.47 5.92
CA VAL A 212 -7.23 -15.88 5.79
C VAL A 212 -8.41 -16.22 6.67
N SER A 213 -9.23 -17.19 6.25
CA SER A 213 -10.32 -17.71 7.08
C SER A 213 -9.75 -18.35 8.34
N ARG A 214 -10.21 -17.90 9.51
CA ARG A 214 -9.72 -18.38 10.82
C ARG A 214 -9.84 -19.90 10.96
N HIS A 215 -10.97 -20.48 10.56
CA HIS A 215 -11.18 -21.94 10.67
C HIS A 215 -10.20 -22.74 9.79
N LEU A 216 -9.84 -22.21 8.60
CA LEU A 216 -8.83 -22.83 7.73
C LEU A 216 -7.44 -22.76 8.35
N TYR A 217 -7.09 -21.60 8.92
CA TYR A 217 -5.83 -21.40 9.64
C TYR A 217 -5.73 -22.35 10.85
N GLU A 218 -6.83 -22.48 11.61
CA GLU A 218 -6.93 -23.39 12.78
C GLU A 218 -7.12 -24.86 12.37
N LYS A 219 -7.16 -25.18 11.07
CA LYS A 219 -7.34 -26.55 10.52
C LYS A 219 -8.56 -27.27 11.09
N ARG A 220 -9.67 -26.56 11.26
CA ARG A 220 -10.94 -27.09 11.77
C ARG A 220 -12.11 -26.77 10.84
N ALA A 221 -13.19 -27.51 10.95
CA ALA A 221 -14.46 -27.13 10.34
C ALA A 221 -15.14 -26.02 11.14
N LEU A 222 -16.01 -25.25 10.47
CA LEU A 222 -16.93 -24.32 11.16
C LEU A 222 -17.92 -25.13 12.02
N ALA A 223 -18.13 -24.68 13.26
CA ALA A 223 -19.16 -25.25 14.11
C ALA A 223 -20.57 -24.87 13.58
N SER A 224 -21.57 -25.67 13.95
CA SER A 224 -22.96 -25.39 13.53
C SER A 224 -23.40 -24.01 14.06
N GLY A 225 -23.79 -23.10 13.15
CA GLY A 225 -24.19 -21.73 13.48
C GLY A 225 -23.02 -20.74 13.66
N GLU A 226 -21.78 -21.20 13.58
CA GLU A 226 -20.60 -20.32 13.63
C GLU A 226 -20.51 -19.48 12.35
N ARG A 227 -20.29 -18.17 12.49
CA ARG A 227 -20.02 -17.29 11.35
C ARG A 227 -18.55 -17.32 11.00
N GLU A 228 -18.27 -17.39 9.71
CA GLU A 228 -16.90 -17.27 9.21
C GLU A 228 -16.27 -15.96 9.68
N SER A 229 -15.07 -16.06 10.23
CA SER A 229 -14.25 -14.92 10.65
C SER A 229 -12.85 -15.06 10.06
N ASN A 230 -12.18 -13.93 9.85
CA ASN A 230 -10.85 -13.91 9.29
C ASN A 230 -9.80 -13.58 10.34
N VAL A 231 -8.58 -13.95 10.05
CA VAL A 231 -7.36 -13.55 10.76
C VAL A 231 -6.37 -13.00 9.76
N VAL A 232 -5.69 -11.92 10.15
CA VAL A 232 -4.61 -11.35 9.34
C VAL A 232 -3.30 -11.99 9.76
N LEU A 233 -2.59 -12.60 8.82
CA LEU A 233 -1.27 -13.17 9.02
C LEU A 233 -0.22 -12.23 8.44
N HIS A 234 0.88 -12.04 9.17
CA HIS A 234 2.06 -11.31 8.75
C HIS A 234 3.14 -12.29 8.34
N PHE A 235 3.55 -12.26 7.07
CA PHE A 235 4.56 -13.11 6.47
C PHE A 235 5.87 -12.36 6.31
N ASN A 236 6.93 -12.88 6.90
CA ASN A 236 8.28 -12.33 6.81
C ASN A 236 9.19 -13.34 6.09
N PRO A 237 10.01 -12.91 5.12
CA PRO A 237 11.05 -13.78 4.58
C PRO A 237 12.09 -14.08 5.68
N ASP A 238 12.49 -15.33 5.80
CA ASP A 238 13.48 -15.79 6.79
C ASP A 238 14.83 -15.06 6.69
N SER A 239 15.19 -14.66 5.47
CA SER A 239 16.39 -13.86 5.22
C SER A 239 16.35 -12.44 5.79
N GLY A 240 15.16 -11.90 6.08
CA GLY A 240 14.94 -10.49 6.40
C GLY A 240 15.31 -9.52 5.28
N ALA A 241 15.68 -10.03 4.10
CA ALA A 241 16.04 -9.19 2.96
C ALA A 241 14.79 -8.60 2.26
N PRO A 242 14.87 -7.36 1.75
CA PRO A 242 13.79 -6.78 0.98
C PRO A 242 13.59 -7.53 -0.36
N MET A 243 12.33 -7.66 -0.77
CA MET A 243 11.93 -8.38 -1.96
C MET A 243 11.50 -7.43 -3.07
N ALA A 244 12.05 -7.59 -4.26
CA ALA A 244 11.62 -6.87 -5.47
C ALA A 244 10.41 -7.59 -6.08
N ILE A 245 9.21 -7.07 -5.86
CA ILE A 245 7.96 -7.67 -6.35
C ILE A 245 7.70 -7.25 -7.78
N ALA A 246 7.50 -8.24 -8.65
CA ALA A 246 7.14 -8.02 -10.05
C ALA A 246 5.79 -7.30 -10.17
N CYS A 247 5.73 -6.23 -10.94
CA CYS A 247 4.52 -5.44 -11.18
C CYS A 247 4.30 -5.20 -12.68
N VAL A 248 3.03 -5.03 -13.06
CA VAL A 248 2.62 -4.36 -14.29
C VAL A 248 2.00 -3.02 -13.95
N TRP A 249 2.16 -2.02 -14.84
CA TRP A 249 1.65 -0.68 -14.58
C TRP A 249 1.03 -0.05 -15.82
N SER A 250 0.26 0.99 -15.62
CA SER A 250 -0.44 1.75 -16.65
C SER A 250 -0.28 3.24 -16.40
N HIS A 251 0.03 3.99 -17.44
CA HIS A 251 -0.24 5.41 -17.52
C HIS A 251 -1.62 5.60 -18.15
N TRP A 252 -2.57 6.08 -17.38
CA TRP A 252 -3.95 6.25 -17.79
C TRP A 252 -4.27 7.73 -17.97
N THR A 253 -4.89 8.07 -19.11
CA THR A 253 -5.30 9.42 -19.45
C THR A 253 -6.75 9.42 -19.94
N GLN A 254 -7.51 10.43 -19.58
CA GLN A 254 -8.86 10.69 -20.09
C GLN A 254 -9.11 12.20 -20.11
N ALA A 255 -9.72 12.70 -21.17
CA ALA A 255 -10.06 14.11 -21.29
C ALA A 255 -10.91 14.60 -20.11
N GLY A 256 -10.47 15.68 -19.45
CA GLY A 256 -11.14 16.24 -18.28
C GLY A 256 -10.78 15.58 -16.94
N GLU A 257 -10.00 14.52 -16.95
CA GLU A 257 -9.52 13.82 -15.75
C GLU A 257 -8.01 14.01 -15.59
N PRO A 258 -7.50 14.04 -14.35
CA PRO A 258 -6.05 14.05 -14.13
C PRO A 258 -5.43 12.72 -14.57
N ASP A 259 -4.22 12.79 -15.14
CA ASP A 259 -3.44 11.61 -15.47
C ASP A 259 -3.16 10.76 -14.23
N LEU A 260 -3.12 9.45 -14.42
CA LEU A 260 -2.96 8.48 -13.36
C LEU A 260 -1.94 7.40 -13.70
N ASP A 261 -0.85 7.37 -12.97
CA ASP A 261 0.04 6.22 -12.94
C ASP A 261 -0.44 5.22 -11.88
N SER A 262 -0.66 3.97 -12.28
CA SER A 262 -1.20 2.95 -11.40
C SER A 262 -0.63 1.57 -11.73
N PHE A 263 -0.54 0.69 -10.73
CA PHE A 263 0.08 -0.61 -10.90
C PHE A 263 -0.66 -1.72 -10.16
N ALA A 264 -0.34 -2.96 -10.55
CA ALA A 264 -0.74 -4.19 -9.90
C ALA A 264 0.48 -5.08 -9.63
N ALA A 265 0.56 -5.67 -8.45
CA ALA A 265 1.56 -6.68 -8.13
C ALA A 265 1.20 -8.01 -8.82
N ILE A 266 2.18 -8.69 -9.39
CA ILE A 266 1.95 -10.00 -10.01
C ILE A 266 1.91 -11.07 -8.91
N THR A 267 0.86 -11.90 -8.97
CA THR A 267 0.65 -13.00 -8.02
C THR A 267 0.55 -14.34 -8.74
N ASP A 268 1.00 -15.40 -8.06
CA ASP A 268 0.97 -16.77 -8.54
C ASP A 268 0.62 -17.73 -7.41
N GLU A 269 0.71 -19.03 -7.64
CA GLU A 269 0.56 -20.05 -6.62
C GLU A 269 1.54 -19.82 -5.46
N PRO A 270 1.05 -19.97 -4.21
CA PRO A 270 1.87 -19.72 -3.03
C PRO A 270 2.83 -20.87 -2.76
N PRO A 271 3.95 -20.61 -2.07
CA PRO A 271 4.80 -21.67 -1.53
C PRO A 271 4.05 -22.47 -0.45
N VAL A 272 4.64 -23.60 -0.06
CA VAL A 272 3.97 -24.61 0.80
C VAL A 272 3.54 -24.00 2.15
N GLU A 273 4.37 -23.20 2.78
CA GLU A 273 4.11 -22.59 4.08
C GLU A 273 2.97 -21.56 4.03
N VAL A 274 2.86 -20.77 2.95
CA VAL A 274 1.75 -19.84 2.73
C VAL A 274 0.46 -20.60 2.40
N ARG A 275 0.55 -21.63 1.55
CA ARG A 275 -0.59 -22.49 1.22
C ARG A 275 -1.14 -23.20 2.47
N ALA A 276 -0.26 -23.63 3.37
CA ALA A 276 -0.63 -24.33 4.60
C ALA A 276 -1.51 -23.48 5.55
N THR A 277 -1.51 -22.14 5.39
CA THR A 277 -2.39 -21.24 6.15
C THR A 277 -3.78 -21.07 5.53
N GLY A 278 -4.04 -21.71 4.39
CA GLY A 278 -5.30 -21.59 3.65
C GLY A 278 -5.30 -20.48 2.60
N HIS A 279 -4.17 -19.77 2.39
CA HIS A 279 -4.07 -18.77 1.34
C HIS A 279 -3.69 -19.38 0.00
N THR A 280 -4.31 -18.89 -1.09
CA THR A 280 -4.21 -19.52 -2.43
C THR A 280 -3.28 -18.78 -3.39
N ARG A 281 -2.65 -17.69 -2.95
CA ARG A 281 -1.80 -16.83 -3.78
C ARG A 281 -0.65 -16.22 -3.00
N CYS A 282 0.42 -15.86 -3.73
CA CYS A 282 1.53 -15.10 -3.19
C CYS A 282 2.07 -14.15 -4.27
N VAL A 283 2.64 -13.02 -3.86
CA VAL A 283 3.35 -12.11 -4.75
C VAL A 283 4.60 -12.77 -5.31
N ILE A 284 5.02 -12.38 -6.52
CA ILE A 284 6.23 -12.89 -7.15
C ILE A 284 7.40 -11.97 -6.83
N ALA A 285 8.35 -12.46 -6.03
CA ALA A 285 9.63 -11.80 -5.80
C ALA A 285 10.63 -12.18 -6.90
N LEU A 286 11.23 -11.20 -7.53
CA LEU A 286 12.25 -11.39 -8.58
C LEU A 286 13.63 -11.62 -7.97
N LYS A 287 14.42 -12.50 -8.60
CA LYS A 287 15.87 -12.54 -8.34
C LYS A 287 16.53 -11.25 -8.82
N ASP A 288 17.48 -10.75 -8.06
CA ASP A 288 18.22 -9.52 -8.40
C ASP A 288 18.78 -9.54 -9.84
N ALA A 289 19.32 -10.69 -10.28
CA ALA A 289 19.85 -10.88 -11.62
C ALA A 289 18.80 -10.70 -12.73
N ASN A 290 17.53 -10.88 -12.44
CA ASN A 290 16.43 -10.77 -13.39
C ASN A 290 15.77 -9.38 -13.41
N VAL A 291 16.01 -8.53 -12.42
CA VAL A 291 15.33 -7.21 -12.27
C VAL A 291 15.57 -6.32 -13.50
N GLY A 292 16.82 -6.20 -13.97
CA GLY A 292 17.14 -5.36 -15.13
C GLY A 292 16.41 -5.79 -16.39
N THR A 293 16.38 -7.10 -16.68
CA THR A 293 15.65 -7.66 -17.83
C THR A 293 14.14 -7.48 -17.68
N TRP A 294 13.61 -7.69 -16.46
CA TRP A 294 12.19 -7.48 -16.18
C TRP A 294 11.74 -6.03 -16.44
N LEU A 295 12.57 -5.05 -16.09
CA LEU A 295 12.28 -3.62 -16.28
C LEU A 295 12.44 -3.15 -17.73
N THR A 296 12.91 -4.00 -18.64
CA THR A 296 13.05 -3.68 -20.06
C THR A 296 12.20 -4.59 -20.96
N PRO A 297 10.87 -4.67 -20.72
CA PRO A 297 10.01 -5.63 -21.43
C PRO A 297 9.98 -5.43 -22.94
N ALA A 298 10.10 -4.19 -23.42
CA ALA A 298 10.13 -3.91 -24.88
C ALA A 298 11.34 -4.51 -25.62
N ARG A 299 12.41 -4.87 -24.88
CA ARG A 299 13.64 -5.50 -25.40
C ARG A 299 13.73 -6.99 -25.03
N THR A 300 12.67 -7.56 -24.43
CA THR A 300 12.66 -8.91 -23.88
C THR A 300 11.53 -9.72 -24.50
N SER A 301 11.82 -10.95 -24.95
CA SER A 301 10.77 -11.83 -25.48
C SER A 301 9.77 -12.25 -24.40
N LYS A 302 8.56 -12.58 -24.79
CA LYS A 302 7.53 -13.05 -23.82
C LYS A 302 7.94 -14.34 -23.12
N GLU A 303 8.59 -15.23 -23.84
CA GLU A 303 9.13 -16.49 -23.30
C GLU A 303 10.14 -16.19 -22.18
N ARG A 304 11.03 -15.21 -22.41
CA ARG A 304 12.01 -14.81 -21.40
C ARG A 304 11.35 -14.15 -20.17
N LEU A 305 10.29 -13.38 -20.37
CA LEU A 305 9.52 -12.80 -19.26
C LEU A 305 8.84 -13.90 -18.43
N GLU A 306 8.29 -14.93 -19.06
CA GLU A 306 7.71 -16.09 -18.36
C GLU A 306 8.76 -16.92 -17.62
N GLU A 307 9.96 -17.08 -18.19
CA GLU A 307 11.10 -17.72 -17.52
C GLU A 307 11.48 -16.96 -16.26
N ILE A 308 11.56 -15.61 -16.32
CA ILE A 308 11.85 -14.76 -15.17
C ILE A 308 10.81 -14.96 -14.04
N LEU A 309 9.52 -14.99 -14.37
CA LEU A 309 8.46 -15.24 -13.38
C LEU A 309 8.51 -16.67 -12.81
N SER A 310 9.05 -17.64 -13.56
CA SER A 310 9.27 -19.01 -13.12
C SER A 310 10.53 -19.14 -12.25
N ASP A 311 11.61 -18.44 -12.64
CA ASP A 311 12.89 -18.35 -11.93
C ASP A 311 12.87 -17.24 -10.85
N ARG A 312 11.83 -17.20 -10.06
CA ARG A 312 11.63 -16.23 -8.97
C ARG A 312 12.42 -16.57 -7.71
N GLU A 313 12.61 -15.58 -6.84
CA GLU A 313 13.04 -15.83 -5.47
C GLU A 313 11.98 -16.67 -4.74
N ARG A 314 12.44 -17.60 -3.89
CA ARG A 314 11.59 -18.47 -3.08
C ARG A 314 12.07 -18.48 -1.63
N PRO A 315 12.03 -17.32 -0.94
CA PRO A 315 12.36 -17.31 0.48
C PRO A 315 11.35 -18.19 1.23
N HIS A 316 11.77 -18.79 2.30
CA HIS A 316 10.82 -19.38 3.24
C HIS A 316 10.17 -18.23 4.04
N TYR A 317 8.84 -18.30 4.23
CA TYR A 317 8.10 -17.27 4.96
C TYR A 317 7.70 -17.77 6.35
N GLU A 318 8.28 -17.16 7.37
CA GLU A 318 7.75 -17.26 8.72
C GLU A 318 6.47 -16.41 8.84
N HIS A 319 5.48 -16.90 9.59
CA HIS A 319 4.25 -16.13 9.77
C HIS A 319 3.79 -16.07 11.22
N ARG A 320 3.09 -14.99 11.55
CA ARG A 320 2.43 -14.79 12.84
C ARG A 320 1.11 -14.08 12.63
N ILE A 321 0.20 -14.19 13.58
CA ILE A 321 -1.01 -13.37 13.59
C ILE A 321 -0.58 -11.92 13.76
N ALA A 322 -1.04 -11.05 12.86
CA ALA A 322 -0.82 -9.61 12.98
C ALA A 322 -1.59 -9.06 14.18
N ALA A 323 -0.94 -8.17 14.93
CA ALA A 323 -1.51 -7.53 16.10
C ALA A 323 -2.59 -6.50 15.71
#